data_4d484c066bfc4be704bc2aba638c2773
#
_entry.id   4d484c066bfc4be704bc2aba638c2773
#
_cell.length_a   1.000
_cell.length_b   1.000
_cell.length_c   1.000
_cell.angle_alpha   90.00
_cell.angle_beta   90.00
_cell.angle_gamma   90.00
#
_symmetry.space_group_name_H-M   'P 1'
#
loop_
_entity.id
_entity.type
_entity.pdbx_description
1 polymer ?
#
loop_
_entity_poly.entity_id
_entity_poly.type
_entity_poly.pdbx_seq_one_letter_code
_entity_poly.pdbx_strand_id
1 'polypeptide(L)'
;MLFRSGQVALVKHIVSLLRKPTLDVEEEQKTRLRSATVAVLTPYSRQVLLLKQTIPASMDVVVSTIDGFQGREGDIVVFSTVRCNAEGEIGFVEDERRLNVAWTRPKLGLIVVGDRRTLQTNSALWQRALAACTEVVIARPEDGQSTV
;
A
#
# COMPACT_ATOMS: atom_id res chain seq x y z
N MET A 1 7.17 13.62 11.28
CA MET A 1 6.18 12.81 12.04
C MET A 1 4.78 12.75 11.39
N LEU A 2 4.42 13.75 10.63
CA LEU A 2 3.14 13.82 9.87
C LEU A 2 2.98 12.76 8.75
N PHE A 3 4.06 12.28 8.19
CA PHE A 3 4.01 11.39 7.01
C PHE A 3 3.58 9.94 7.30
N ARG A 4 3.80 9.45 8.51
CA ARG A 4 3.36 8.09 8.89
C ARG A 4 1.83 7.98 8.98
N SER A 5 1.19 8.99 9.53
CA SER A 5 -0.27 9.07 9.62
C SER A 5 -0.93 9.26 8.26
N GLY A 6 -0.31 10.05 7.38
CA GLY A 6 -0.80 10.26 6.01
C GLY A 6 -0.83 8.98 5.18
N GLN A 7 0.21 8.15 5.25
CA GLN A 7 0.20 6.86 4.56
C GLN A 7 -0.83 5.89 5.15
N VAL A 8 -1.03 5.88 6.47
CA VAL A 8 -2.07 5.05 7.11
C VAL A 8 -3.46 5.44 6.62
N ALA A 9 -3.76 6.74 6.56
CA ALA A 9 -5.03 7.24 6.05
C ALA A 9 -5.24 6.87 4.57
N LEU A 10 -4.20 7.00 3.76
CA LEU A 10 -4.23 6.63 2.35
C LEU A 10 -4.45 5.12 2.16
N VAL A 11 -3.74 4.28 2.91
CA VAL A 11 -3.92 2.83 2.88
C VAL A 11 -5.35 2.45 3.26
N LYS A 12 -5.89 3.03 4.34
CA LYS A 12 -7.30 2.83 4.74
C LYS A 12 -8.25 3.21 3.61
N HIS A 13 -8.02 4.34 2.95
CA HIS A 13 -8.85 4.81 1.84
C HIS A 13 -8.81 3.83 0.66
N ILE A 14 -7.61 3.37 0.26
CA ILE A 14 -7.43 2.36 -0.79
C ILE A 14 -8.20 1.08 -0.46
N VAL A 15 -8.04 0.57 0.76
CA VAL A 15 -8.78 -0.62 1.22
C VAL A 15 -10.29 -0.40 1.15
N SER A 16 -10.76 0.77 1.53
CA SER A 16 -12.19 1.13 1.45
C SER A 16 -12.69 1.09 0.01
N LEU A 17 -11.91 1.61 -0.95
CA LEU A 17 -12.25 1.57 -2.38
C LEU A 17 -12.29 0.15 -2.92
N LEU A 18 -11.38 -0.72 -2.48
CA LEU A 18 -11.37 -2.13 -2.89
C LEU A 18 -12.59 -2.90 -2.35
N ARG A 19 -13.03 -2.59 -1.14
CA ARG A 19 -14.17 -3.27 -0.50
C ARG A 19 -15.53 -2.70 -0.92
N LYS A 20 -15.57 -1.41 -1.23
CA LYS A 20 -16.78 -0.70 -1.70
C LYS A 20 -16.45 0.06 -2.98
N PRO A 21 -16.25 -0.63 -4.10
CA PRO A 21 -15.93 0.03 -5.35
C PRO A 21 -17.09 0.93 -5.77
N THR A 22 -16.83 2.23 -5.78
CA THR A 22 -17.77 3.28 -6.23
C THR A 22 -17.56 3.63 -7.70
N LEU A 23 -16.58 2.99 -8.33
CA LEU A 23 -16.20 3.25 -9.72
C LEU A 23 -17.26 2.73 -10.69
N ASP A 24 -17.32 3.38 -11.84
CA ASP A 24 -18.11 2.98 -13.00
C ASP A 24 -17.46 1.76 -13.69
N VAL A 25 -17.37 0.66 -12.93
CA VAL A 25 -16.90 -0.63 -13.40
C VAL A 25 -18.05 -1.63 -13.43
N GLU A 26 -17.95 -2.63 -14.28
CA GLU A 26 -18.96 -3.67 -14.41
C GLU A 26 -19.19 -4.42 -13.09
N GLU A 27 -20.41 -4.87 -12.84
CA GLU A 27 -20.78 -5.58 -11.61
C GLU A 27 -19.97 -6.86 -11.38
N GLU A 28 -19.54 -7.54 -12.44
CA GLU A 28 -18.64 -8.68 -12.34
C GLU A 28 -17.30 -8.28 -11.74
N GLN A 29 -16.72 -7.17 -12.18
CA GLN A 29 -15.46 -6.65 -11.64
C GLN A 29 -15.62 -6.21 -10.19
N LYS A 30 -16.71 -5.56 -9.83
CA LYS A 30 -17.03 -5.19 -8.45
C LYS A 30 -17.12 -6.44 -7.55
N THR A 31 -17.77 -7.48 -8.03
CA THR A 31 -17.90 -8.75 -7.29
C THR A 31 -16.54 -9.40 -7.08
N ARG A 32 -15.68 -9.43 -8.10
CA ARG A 32 -14.32 -9.95 -7.99
C ARG A 32 -13.47 -9.16 -6.98
N LEU A 33 -13.57 -7.83 -6.98
CA LEU A 33 -12.86 -6.99 -6.00
C LEU A 33 -13.35 -7.22 -4.56
N ARG A 34 -14.66 -7.36 -4.36
CA ARG A 34 -15.24 -7.62 -3.03
C ARG A 34 -14.82 -8.97 -2.47
N SER A 35 -14.67 -10.00 -3.30
CA SER A 35 -14.28 -11.35 -2.91
C SER A 35 -12.77 -11.56 -2.85
N ALA A 36 -11.97 -10.64 -3.41
CA ALA A 36 -10.51 -10.74 -3.41
C ALA A 36 -9.94 -10.67 -1.98
N THR A 37 -8.97 -11.54 -1.70
CA THR A 37 -8.19 -11.44 -0.47
C THR A 37 -7.25 -10.23 -0.55
N VAL A 38 -7.29 -9.36 0.47
CA VAL A 38 -6.45 -8.16 0.54
C VAL A 38 -5.49 -8.28 1.71
N ALA A 39 -4.22 -8.09 1.43
CA ALA A 39 -3.17 -7.98 2.44
C ALA A 39 -2.53 -6.60 2.39
N VAL A 40 -2.31 -6.00 3.55
CA VAL A 40 -1.54 -4.77 3.72
C VAL A 40 -0.21 -5.12 4.35
N LEU A 41 0.88 -4.88 3.63
CA LEU A 41 2.23 -5.19 4.06
C LEU A 41 3.05 -3.91 4.30
N THR A 42 3.88 -3.96 5.31
CA THR A 42 4.85 -2.90 5.62
C THR A 42 6.10 -3.52 6.24
N PRO A 43 7.29 -2.92 6.09
CA PRO A 43 8.49 -3.43 6.75
C PRO A 43 8.54 -3.17 8.26
N TYR A 44 7.62 -2.36 8.81
CA TYR A 44 7.70 -1.87 10.19
C TYR A 44 6.55 -2.34 11.07
N SER A 45 6.86 -3.02 12.18
CA SER A 45 5.85 -3.53 13.14
C SER A 45 5.02 -2.41 13.80
N ARG A 46 5.60 -1.23 14.04
CA ARG A 46 4.82 -0.07 14.54
C ARG A 46 3.75 0.38 13.56
N GLN A 47 4.03 0.31 12.26
CA GLN A 47 3.05 0.64 11.24
C GLN A 47 1.94 -0.40 11.17
N VAL A 48 2.27 -1.68 11.39
CA VAL A 48 1.26 -2.76 11.49
C VAL A 48 0.27 -2.44 12.61
N LEU A 49 0.75 -2.01 13.78
CA LEU A 49 -0.13 -1.66 14.90
C LEU A 49 -1.06 -0.50 14.55
N LEU A 50 -0.53 0.57 13.94
CA LEU A 50 -1.33 1.73 13.51
C LEU A 50 -2.38 1.34 12.47
N LEU A 51 -1.99 0.54 11.49
CA LEU A 51 -2.91 0.05 10.45
C LEU A 51 -4.02 -0.80 11.04
N LYS A 52 -3.71 -1.74 11.95
CA LYS A 52 -4.70 -2.57 12.64
C LYS A 52 -5.68 -1.76 13.49
N GLN A 53 -5.22 -0.66 14.09
CA GLN A 53 -6.09 0.25 14.84
C GLN A 53 -6.98 1.11 13.94
N THR A 54 -6.52 1.40 12.73
CA THR A 54 -7.17 2.34 11.82
C THR A 54 -8.11 1.67 10.82
N ILE A 55 -7.75 0.46 10.35
CA ILE A 55 -8.56 -0.33 9.42
C ILE A 55 -9.57 -1.16 10.22
N PRO A 56 -10.89 -0.95 10.05
CA PRO A 56 -11.88 -1.75 10.76
C PRO A 56 -11.78 -3.23 10.43
N ALA A 57 -11.97 -4.10 11.42
CA ALA A 57 -11.97 -5.55 11.25
C ALA A 57 -13.02 -6.04 10.23
N SER A 58 -14.12 -5.29 10.09
CA SER A 58 -15.17 -5.57 9.09
C SER A 58 -14.71 -5.47 7.64
N MET A 59 -13.53 -4.89 7.37
CA MET A 59 -12.96 -4.84 6.03
C MET A 59 -12.26 -6.14 5.61
N ASP A 60 -12.09 -7.08 6.53
CA ASP A 60 -11.49 -8.41 6.26
C ASP A 60 -10.17 -8.30 5.49
N VAL A 61 -9.20 -7.63 6.11
CA VAL A 61 -7.89 -7.35 5.54
C VAL A 61 -6.81 -7.90 6.46
N VAL A 62 -5.87 -8.63 5.89
CA VAL A 62 -4.68 -9.09 6.63
C VAL A 62 -3.65 -7.95 6.67
N VAL A 63 -3.26 -7.53 7.86
CA VAL A 63 -2.20 -6.53 8.07
C VAL A 63 -1.00 -7.21 8.71
N SER A 64 0.15 -7.17 8.06
CA SER A 64 1.35 -7.87 8.51
C SER A 64 2.64 -7.12 8.15
N THR A 65 3.72 -7.47 8.80
CA THR A 65 5.05 -7.16 8.28
C THR A 65 5.35 -8.04 7.07
N ILE A 66 6.31 -7.63 6.23
CA ILE A 66 6.78 -8.45 5.11
C ILE A 66 7.28 -9.80 5.60
N ASP A 67 8.09 -9.82 6.65
CA ASP A 67 8.65 -11.05 7.23
C ASP A 67 7.55 -11.95 7.81
N GLY A 68 6.54 -11.38 8.45
CA GLY A 68 5.38 -12.10 8.98
C GLY A 68 4.45 -12.67 7.90
N PHE A 69 4.54 -12.18 6.69
CA PHE A 69 3.74 -12.64 5.54
C PHE A 69 4.48 -13.64 4.66
N GLN A 70 5.71 -13.97 4.98
CA GLN A 70 6.52 -14.93 4.23
C GLN A 70 5.82 -16.30 4.13
N GLY A 71 5.78 -16.88 2.93
CA GLY A 71 5.07 -18.14 2.65
C GLY A 71 3.55 -18.01 2.48
N ARG A 72 2.99 -16.78 2.60
CA ARG A 72 1.57 -16.49 2.35
C ARG A 72 1.40 -15.76 1.03
N GLU A 73 0.18 -15.73 0.54
CA GLU A 73 -0.21 -15.04 -0.69
C GLU A 73 -1.52 -14.26 -0.46
N GLY A 74 -1.78 -13.28 -1.31
CA GLY A 74 -3.04 -12.53 -1.35
C GLY A 74 -3.39 -12.17 -2.79
N ASP A 75 -4.66 -11.98 -3.09
CA ASP A 75 -5.05 -11.56 -4.43
C ASP A 75 -4.55 -10.15 -4.72
N ILE A 76 -4.76 -9.24 -3.78
CA ILE A 76 -4.28 -7.86 -3.83
C ILE A 76 -3.39 -7.60 -2.63
N VAL A 77 -2.22 -7.06 -2.88
CA VAL A 77 -1.30 -6.61 -1.84
C VAL A 77 -1.15 -5.09 -1.91
N VAL A 78 -1.39 -4.43 -0.79
CA VAL A 78 -1.09 -3.00 -0.59
C VAL A 78 0.19 -2.91 0.22
N PHE A 79 1.25 -2.43 -0.40
CA PHE A 79 2.57 -2.30 0.24
C PHE A 79 2.83 -0.86 0.65
N SER A 80 2.89 -0.59 1.96
CA SER A 80 3.22 0.72 2.51
C SER A 80 4.70 0.79 2.88
N THR A 81 5.44 1.67 2.20
CA THR A 81 6.89 1.84 2.39
C THR A 81 7.23 2.67 3.61
N VAL A 82 6.31 3.51 4.09
CA VAL A 82 6.42 4.37 5.27
C VAL A 82 7.42 5.53 5.12
N ARG A 83 8.49 5.34 4.37
CA ARG A 83 9.57 6.32 4.23
C ARG A 83 9.16 7.49 3.33
N CYS A 84 9.38 8.69 3.86
CA CYS A 84 9.23 9.94 3.14
C CYS A 84 10.20 10.97 3.76
N ASN A 85 11.29 11.27 3.06
CA ASN A 85 12.30 12.24 3.47
C ASN A 85 13.03 12.79 2.26
N ALA A 86 13.64 13.97 2.40
CA ALA A 86 14.37 14.62 1.32
C ALA A 86 15.73 13.97 1.01
N GLU A 87 16.28 13.26 1.98
CA GLU A 87 17.61 12.64 1.91
C GLU A 87 17.59 11.32 1.11
N GLY A 88 16.41 10.77 0.81
CA GLY A 88 16.26 9.49 0.10
C GLY A 88 16.68 8.29 0.96
N GLU A 89 16.57 8.42 2.28
CA GLU A 89 16.85 7.34 3.20
C GLU A 89 15.67 6.37 3.27
N ILE A 90 15.85 5.16 2.74
CA ILE A 90 14.79 4.17 2.61
C ILE A 90 14.84 3.05 3.67
N GLY A 91 15.95 2.90 4.37
CA GLY A 91 16.08 1.96 5.48
C GLY A 91 15.76 0.51 5.08
N PHE A 92 14.88 -0.16 5.81
CA PHE A 92 14.55 -1.57 5.56
C PHE A 92 13.89 -1.87 4.21
N VAL A 93 13.36 -0.88 3.50
CA VAL A 93 12.81 -1.08 2.15
C VAL A 93 13.91 -1.16 1.08
N GLU A 94 15.18 -1.00 1.44
CA GLU A 94 16.33 -1.22 0.58
C GLU A 94 16.70 -2.70 0.45
N ASP A 95 16.23 -3.55 1.37
CA ASP A 95 16.51 -4.99 1.34
C ASP A 95 15.79 -5.64 0.15
N GLU A 96 16.58 -6.04 -0.84
CA GLU A 96 16.10 -6.66 -2.08
C GLU A 96 15.30 -7.95 -1.81
N ARG A 97 15.66 -8.72 -0.81
CA ARG A 97 14.96 -9.98 -0.46
C ARG A 97 13.55 -9.67 0.04
N ARG A 98 13.41 -8.68 0.92
CA ARG A 98 12.10 -8.23 1.42
C ARG A 98 11.24 -7.63 0.32
N LEU A 99 11.86 -6.82 -0.54
CA LEU A 99 11.17 -6.26 -1.68
C LEU A 99 10.66 -7.36 -2.62
N ASN A 100 11.49 -8.36 -2.90
CA ASN A 100 11.10 -9.52 -3.71
C ASN A 100 9.92 -10.28 -3.09
N VAL A 101 9.89 -10.47 -1.77
CA VAL A 101 8.72 -11.05 -1.09
C VAL A 101 7.48 -10.21 -1.36
N ALA A 102 7.52 -8.89 -1.14
CA ALA A 102 6.38 -8.02 -1.37
C ALA A 102 5.89 -8.06 -2.83
N TRP A 103 6.80 -8.12 -3.81
CA TRP A 103 6.48 -8.16 -5.24
C TRP A 103 5.94 -9.50 -5.72
N THR A 104 6.24 -10.59 -5.05
CA THR A 104 5.87 -11.96 -5.48
C THR A 104 4.67 -12.54 -4.72
N ARG A 105 4.13 -11.83 -3.73
CA ARG A 105 2.97 -12.30 -2.95
C ARG A 105 1.61 -12.01 -3.58
N PRO A 106 1.43 -10.92 -4.36
CA PRO A 106 0.14 -10.68 -5.00
C PRO A 106 -0.12 -11.62 -6.17
N LYS A 107 -1.36 -12.13 -6.27
CA LYS A 107 -1.82 -12.94 -7.41
C LYS A 107 -2.41 -12.09 -8.52
N LEU A 108 -3.11 -11.02 -8.17
CA LEU A 108 -3.85 -10.16 -9.11
C LEU A 108 -3.24 -8.78 -9.24
N GLY A 109 -2.78 -8.18 -8.14
CA GLY A 109 -2.25 -6.83 -8.19
C GLY A 109 -1.49 -6.40 -6.95
N LEU A 110 -0.51 -5.54 -7.19
CA LEU A 110 0.29 -4.86 -6.16
C LEU A 110 0.04 -3.36 -6.22
N ILE A 111 -0.30 -2.77 -5.10
CA ILE A 111 -0.43 -1.32 -4.93
C ILE A 111 0.67 -0.86 -3.99
N VAL A 112 1.57 -0.02 -4.47
CA VAL A 112 2.65 0.55 -3.67
C VAL A 112 2.26 1.94 -3.19
N VAL A 113 2.28 2.13 -1.87
CA VAL A 113 2.02 3.40 -1.22
C VAL A 113 3.32 3.94 -0.64
N GLY A 114 3.77 5.08 -1.13
CA GLY A 114 5.03 5.67 -0.69
C GLY A 114 5.33 6.99 -1.38
N ASP A 115 6.42 7.61 -0.98
CA ASP A 115 6.97 8.79 -1.62
C ASP A 115 7.95 8.38 -2.73
N ARG A 116 7.58 8.64 -3.97
CA ARG A 116 8.39 8.26 -5.14
C ARG A 116 9.78 8.87 -5.10
N ARG A 117 9.91 10.13 -4.68
CA ARG A 117 11.19 10.84 -4.63
C ARG A 117 12.11 10.14 -3.63
N THR A 118 11.63 9.91 -2.42
CA THR A 118 12.39 9.20 -1.39
C THR A 118 12.88 7.85 -1.88
N LEU A 119 12.00 7.05 -2.49
CA LEU A 119 12.32 5.68 -2.89
C LEU A 119 13.37 5.63 -4.02
N GLN A 120 13.28 6.49 -5.00
CA GLN A 120 14.15 6.42 -6.19
C GLN A 120 15.43 7.25 -6.11
N THR A 121 15.58 8.16 -5.12
CA THR A 121 16.69 9.11 -5.07
C THR A 121 18.04 8.41 -5.00
N ASN A 122 18.17 7.40 -4.14
CA ASN A 122 19.46 6.71 -3.88
C ASN A 122 19.40 5.20 -4.15
N SER A 123 18.35 4.69 -4.78
CA SER A 123 18.18 3.25 -4.97
C SER A 123 17.89 2.87 -6.42
N ALA A 124 18.86 2.24 -7.08
CA ALA A 124 18.67 1.67 -8.41
C ALA A 124 17.62 0.55 -8.42
N LEU A 125 17.47 -0.17 -7.31
CA LEU A 125 16.44 -1.20 -7.13
C LEU A 125 15.04 -0.58 -7.22
N TRP A 126 14.79 0.48 -6.46
CA TRP A 126 13.51 1.18 -6.48
C TRP A 126 13.24 1.92 -7.79
N GLN A 127 14.27 2.48 -8.43
CA GLN A 127 14.12 3.06 -9.77
C GLN A 127 13.57 2.03 -10.76
N ARG A 128 14.12 0.82 -10.78
CA ARG A 128 13.65 -0.28 -11.64
C ARG A 128 12.25 -0.75 -11.25
N ALA A 129 12.00 -0.94 -9.95
CA ALA A 129 10.71 -1.40 -9.46
C ALA A 129 9.59 -0.41 -9.81
N LEU A 130 9.80 0.88 -9.60
CA LEU A 130 8.82 1.93 -9.91
C LEU A 130 8.65 2.19 -11.42
N ALA A 131 9.67 1.91 -12.23
CA ALA A 131 9.55 1.97 -13.70
C ALA A 131 8.54 0.96 -14.25
N ALA A 132 8.32 -0.16 -13.54
CA ALA A 132 7.33 -1.17 -13.89
C ALA A 132 5.92 -0.87 -13.32
N CYS A 133 5.76 0.20 -12.54
CA CYS A 133 4.49 0.59 -11.94
C CYS A 133 3.83 1.73 -12.73
N THR A 134 2.51 1.68 -12.82
CA THR A 134 1.71 2.83 -13.28
C THR A 134 1.39 3.72 -12.09
N GLU A 135 1.71 5.02 -12.20
CA GLU A 135 1.36 5.98 -11.16
C GLU A 135 -0.14 6.30 -11.20
N VAL A 136 -0.79 6.22 -10.05
CA VAL A 136 -2.20 6.53 -9.90
C VAL A 136 -2.35 7.66 -8.88
N VAL A 137 -3.05 8.71 -9.26
CA VAL A 137 -3.43 9.80 -8.36
C VAL A 137 -4.79 9.48 -7.76
N ILE A 138 -4.84 9.36 -6.45
CA ILE A 138 -6.08 9.13 -5.72
C ILE A 138 -6.43 10.43 -4.99
N ALA A 139 -7.62 10.97 -5.27
CA ALA A 139 -8.16 12.11 -4.53
C ALA A 139 -8.36 11.71 -3.05
N ARG A 140 -7.81 12.52 -2.15
CA ARG A 140 -8.05 12.32 -0.71
C ARG A 140 -9.43 12.81 -0.34
N PRO A 141 -10.11 12.16 0.63
CA PRO A 141 -11.42 12.62 1.08
C PRO A 141 -11.44 14.07 1.62
N GLU A 142 -10.27 14.57 2.02
CA GLU A 142 -10.06 15.89 2.60
C GLU A 142 -9.87 17.00 1.55
N ASP A 143 -9.54 16.63 0.31
CA ASP A 143 -9.28 17.61 -0.77
C ASP A 143 -10.58 18.22 -1.33
N GLY A 144 -11.74 17.73 -0.89
CA GLY A 144 -13.07 18.23 -1.26
C GLY A 144 -13.57 19.43 -0.44
N GLN A 145 -12.80 19.95 0.51
CA GLN A 145 -13.19 21.07 1.38
C GLN A 145 -12.34 22.34 1.23
N SER A 146 -11.60 22.48 0.15
CA SER A 146 -10.92 23.74 -0.17
C SER A 146 -11.51 24.39 -1.41
N THR A 147 -12.78 24.78 -1.32
CA THR A 147 -13.37 25.75 -2.21
C THR A 147 -14.32 26.66 -1.40
N VAL A 148 -13.74 27.64 -0.77
CA VAL A 148 -14.33 28.97 -0.60
C VAL A 148 -13.22 29.97 -0.62
#